data_7dd53dbdb25dc0966b4177278a389fb4
#
_entry.id   7dd53dbdb25dc0966b4177278a389fb4
#
_cell.length_a   1.000
_cell.length_b   1.000
_cell.length_c   1.000
_cell.angle_alpha   90.00
_cell.angle_beta   90.00
_cell.angle_gamma   90.00
#
_symmetry.space_group_name_H-M   'P 1'
#
loop_
_entity.id
_entity.type
_entity.pdbx_description
1 polymer ?
#
loop_
_entity_poly.entity_id
_entity_poly.type
_entity_poly.pdbx_seq_one_letter_code
_entity_poly.pdbx_strand_id
1 'polypeptide(L)'
;MFLTSRDQPLVEVFQASSLDDYFRPERRPFIGVVVAERLLSLAHSSRRILEACELGIDTLPEARRRGYALAATIVWTRAVMEEGLIPLYSALAENTASLRLAAAAGYRVFARIATFEE
;
A
#
# COMPACT_ATOMS: atom_id res chain seq x y z
N MET A 1 -8.74 1.29 -7.90
CA MET A 1 -8.46 1.88 -9.22
C MET A 1 -7.02 2.34 -9.29
N PHE A 2 -6.45 2.37 -10.47
CA PHE A 2 -5.11 2.91 -10.66
C PHE A 2 -5.15 4.43 -10.61
N LEU A 3 -4.25 5.02 -9.81
CA LEU A 3 -4.14 6.47 -9.69
C LEU A 3 -3.04 7.01 -10.60
N THR A 4 -3.30 8.18 -11.17
CA THR A 4 -2.34 8.93 -11.97
C THR A 4 -2.21 10.34 -11.41
N SER A 5 -1.34 11.15 -11.99
CA SER A 5 -1.20 12.56 -11.61
C SER A 5 -2.49 13.37 -11.76
N ARG A 6 -3.44 12.88 -12.58
CA ARG A 6 -4.76 13.51 -12.72
C ARG A 6 -5.62 13.37 -11.46
N ASP A 7 -5.30 12.39 -10.62
CA ASP A 7 -6.03 12.13 -9.37
C ASP A 7 -5.42 12.88 -8.18
N GLN A 8 -4.49 13.79 -8.43
CA GLN A 8 -3.83 14.60 -7.41
C GLN A 8 -4.80 15.27 -6.44
N PRO A 9 -5.94 15.86 -6.88
CA PRO A 9 -6.89 16.46 -5.94
C PRO A 9 -7.45 15.47 -4.93
N LEU A 10 -7.64 14.20 -5.29
CA LEU A 10 -8.09 13.16 -4.36
C LEU A 10 -7.03 12.87 -3.30
N VAL A 11 -5.77 12.83 -3.70
CA VAL A 11 -4.65 12.58 -2.80
C VAL A 11 -4.41 13.75 -1.86
N GLU A 12 -4.60 14.99 -2.33
CA GLU A 12 -4.50 16.20 -1.49
C GLU A 12 -5.45 16.16 -0.31
N VAL A 13 -6.69 15.74 -0.55
CA VAL A 13 -7.69 15.61 0.51
C VAL A 13 -7.34 14.45 1.44
N PHE A 14 -6.72 13.40 0.90
CA PHE A 14 -6.32 12.23 1.67
C PHE A 14 -5.15 12.53 2.61
N GLN A 15 -4.09 13.15 2.07
CA GLN A 15 -2.88 13.46 2.85
C GLN A 15 -2.08 14.59 2.19
N ALA A 16 -2.44 15.82 2.50
CA ALA A 16 -1.87 17.02 1.87
C ALA A 16 -0.35 17.16 2.04
N SER A 17 0.20 16.71 3.17
CA SER A 17 1.62 16.91 3.50
C SER A 17 2.58 16.00 2.73
N SER A 18 2.10 14.97 2.05
CA SER A 18 2.94 13.96 1.41
C SER A 18 2.70 13.85 -0.09
N LEU A 19 2.06 14.85 -0.69
CA LEU A 19 1.58 14.78 -2.07
C LEU A 19 2.67 14.48 -3.08
N ASP A 20 3.80 15.19 -3.01
CA ASP A 20 4.91 15.02 -3.94
C ASP A 20 5.55 13.65 -3.83
N ASP A 21 5.49 13.04 -2.65
CA ASP A 21 6.06 11.72 -2.40
C ASP A 21 5.24 10.59 -3.00
N TYR A 22 3.92 10.75 -3.12
CA TYR A 22 3.07 9.68 -3.64
C TYR A 22 3.27 9.44 -5.14
N PHE A 23 3.45 10.48 -5.95
CA PHE A 23 3.48 10.33 -7.40
C PHE A 23 4.87 10.21 -8.00
N ARG A 24 5.87 9.85 -7.22
CA ARG A 24 7.19 9.55 -7.75
C ARG A 24 7.15 8.23 -8.54
N PRO A 25 7.81 8.15 -9.70
CA PRO A 25 7.80 6.93 -10.52
C PRO A 25 8.24 5.67 -9.76
N GLU A 26 9.16 5.79 -8.83
CA GLU A 26 9.65 4.67 -8.03
C GLU A 26 8.62 4.14 -7.03
N ARG A 27 7.53 4.86 -6.81
CA ARG A 27 6.44 4.43 -5.90
C ARG A 27 5.29 3.76 -6.62
N ARG A 28 5.39 3.59 -7.93
CA ARG A 28 4.34 2.92 -8.70
C ARG A 28 4.32 1.40 -8.43
N PRO A 29 3.22 0.71 -8.60
CA PRO A 29 1.90 1.22 -9.01
C PRO A 29 1.15 1.90 -7.86
N PHE A 30 0.24 2.81 -8.22
CA PHE A 30 -0.62 3.51 -7.27
C PHE A 30 -2.04 2.98 -7.42
N ILE A 31 -2.59 2.43 -6.33
CA ILE A 31 -3.94 1.86 -6.33
C ILE A 31 -4.76 2.60 -5.27
N GLY A 32 -5.81 3.25 -5.71
CA GLY A 32 -6.73 3.93 -4.81
C GLY A 32 -8.08 3.25 -4.72
N VAL A 33 -8.67 3.23 -3.53
CA VAL A 33 -10.07 2.88 -3.34
C VAL A 33 -10.84 4.18 -3.19
N VAL A 34 -11.68 4.49 -4.18
CA VAL A 34 -12.45 5.73 -4.25
C VAL A 34 -13.93 5.40 -4.13
N VAL A 35 -14.60 6.01 -3.16
CA VAL A 35 -16.03 5.84 -2.93
C VAL A 35 -16.64 7.25 -2.84
N ALA A 36 -17.69 7.52 -3.62
CA ALA A 36 -18.36 8.81 -3.65
C ALA A 36 -17.37 9.98 -3.84
N GLU A 37 -16.48 9.83 -4.83
CA GLU A 37 -15.47 10.82 -5.20
C GLU A 37 -14.44 11.13 -4.09
N ARG A 38 -14.34 10.24 -3.10
CA ARG A 38 -13.39 10.40 -2.01
C ARG A 38 -12.43 9.22 -1.96
N LEU A 39 -11.13 9.51 -1.88
CA LEU A 39 -10.09 8.49 -1.70
C LEU A 39 -10.09 8.03 -0.25
N LEU A 40 -10.29 6.75 -0.03
CA LEU A 40 -10.40 6.16 1.32
C LEU A 40 -9.19 5.31 1.68
N SER A 41 -8.55 4.69 0.70
CA SER A 41 -7.37 3.86 0.92
C SER A 41 -6.43 3.98 -0.28
N LEU A 42 -5.14 3.94 -0.02
CA LEU A 42 -4.10 4.09 -1.05
C LEU A 42 -3.00 3.08 -0.84
N ALA A 43 -2.77 2.25 -1.85
CA ALA A 43 -1.62 1.34 -1.92
C ALA A 43 -0.60 1.88 -2.93
N HIS A 44 0.66 1.81 -2.57
CA HIS A 44 1.76 2.24 -3.42
C HIS A 44 3.01 1.41 -3.09
N SER A 45 4.09 1.59 -3.84
CA SER A 45 5.37 0.98 -3.49
C SER A 45 6.11 1.93 -2.55
N SER A 46 6.28 1.53 -1.29
CA SER A 46 7.08 2.29 -0.32
C SER A 46 8.56 2.19 -0.67
N ARG A 47 8.94 1.08 -1.30
CA ARG A 47 10.28 0.83 -1.82
C ARG A 47 10.18 0.01 -3.10
N ARG A 48 10.98 0.39 -4.10
CA ARG A 48 11.02 -0.32 -5.37
C ARG A 48 12.48 -0.51 -5.81
N ILE A 49 12.83 -1.75 -6.12
CA ILE A 49 14.13 -2.12 -6.70
C ILE A 49 13.89 -2.90 -8.00
N LEU A 50 14.96 -3.36 -8.66
CA LEU A 50 14.84 -4.04 -9.96
C LEU A 50 14.01 -5.33 -9.91
N GLU A 51 14.02 -6.05 -8.80
CA GLU A 51 13.38 -7.35 -8.67
C GLU A 51 12.11 -7.35 -7.81
N ALA A 52 11.89 -6.31 -7.01
CA ALA A 52 10.84 -6.34 -6.00
C ALA A 52 10.27 -4.97 -5.67
N CYS A 53 9.03 -4.97 -5.15
CA CYS A 53 8.39 -3.80 -4.59
C CYS A 53 7.86 -4.14 -3.20
N GLU A 54 8.04 -3.22 -2.26
CA GLU A 54 7.46 -3.33 -0.91
C GLU A 54 6.21 -2.46 -0.82
N LEU A 55 5.13 -3.03 -0.29
CA LEU A 55 3.85 -2.34 -0.15
C LEU A 55 3.89 -1.24 0.89
N GLY A 56 3.37 -0.08 0.54
CA GLY A 56 2.90 0.94 1.47
C GLY A 56 1.39 1.05 1.35
N ILE A 57 0.68 1.04 2.47
CA ILE A 57 -0.78 1.11 2.49
C ILE A 57 -1.25 2.08 3.56
N ASP A 58 -2.07 3.03 3.15
CA ASP A 58 -2.67 4.03 4.04
C ASP A 58 -4.18 4.01 3.86
N THR A 59 -4.92 4.03 4.96
CA THR A 59 -6.37 4.07 4.97
C THR A 59 -6.82 5.13 5.96
N LEU A 60 -7.79 5.95 5.55
CA LEU A 60 -8.37 6.94 6.46
C LEU A 60 -8.95 6.23 7.69
N PRO A 61 -8.79 6.82 8.90
CA PRO A 61 -9.31 6.20 10.13
C PRO A 61 -10.78 5.82 10.07
N GLU A 62 -11.62 6.69 9.51
CA GLU A 62 -13.06 6.47 9.37
C GLU A 62 -13.41 5.38 8.35
N ALA A 63 -12.47 5.01 7.49
CA ALA A 63 -12.68 3.99 6.47
C ALA A 63 -12.08 2.62 6.83
N ARG A 64 -11.48 2.49 7.99
CA ARG A 64 -10.87 1.24 8.44
C ARG A 64 -11.91 0.16 8.72
N ARG A 65 -11.50 -1.11 8.64
CA ARG A 65 -12.32 -2.30 8.89
C ARG A 65 -13.47 -2.49 7.89
N ARG A 66 -13.35 -1.91 6.69
CA ARG A 66 -14.36 -2.07 5.62
C ARG A 66 -13.84 -2.86 4.42
N GLY A 67 -12.63 -3.43 4.51
CA GLY A 67 -12.04 -4.21 3.43
C GLY A 67 -11.37 -3.38 2.33
N TYR A 68 -11.30 -2.08 2.45
CA TYR A 68 -10.69 -1.22 1.43
C TYR A 68 -9.19 -1.43 1.31
N ALA A 69 -8.49 -1.53 2.44
CA ALA A 69 -7.06 -1.82 2.44
C ALA A 69 -6.76 -3.18 1.81
N LEU A 70 -7.58 -4.18 2.08
CA LEU A 70 -7.43 -5.51 1.48
C LEU A 70 -7.62 -5.44 -0.04
N ALA A 71 -8.66 -4.75 -0.51
CA ALA A 71 -8.91 -4.60 -1.94
C ALA A 71 -7.75 -3.90 -2.64
N ALA A 72 -7.25 -2.79 -2.08
CA ALA A 72 -6.12 -2.06 -2.64
C ALA A 72 -4.85 -2.93 -2.66
N THR A 73 -4.59 -3.66 -1.58
CA THR A 73 -3.42 -4.54 -1.46
C THR A 73 -3.45 -5.66 -2.51
N ILE A 74 -4.60 -6.29 -2.72
CA ILE A 74 -4.74 -7.36 -3.71
C ILE A 74 -4.46 -6.83 -5.13
N VAL A 75 -5.02 -5.70 -5.48
CA VAL A 75 -4.83 -5.10 -6.81
C VAL A 75 -3.37 -4.69 -7.00
N TRP A 76 -2.77 -4.04 -5.99
CA TRP A 76 -1.35 -3.66 -6.03
C TRP A 76 -0.45 -4.89 -6.20
N THR A 77 -0.68 -5.95 -5.44
CA THR A 77 0.10 -7.19 -5.50
C THR A 77 0.06 -7.78 -6.90
N ARG A 78 -1.13 -7.86 -7.51
CA ARG A 78 -1.28 -8.36 -8.87
C ARG A 78 -0.55 -7.49 -9.88
N ALA A 79 -0.64 -6.17 -9.75
CA ALA A 79 0.03 -5.23 -10.64
C ALA A 79 1.56 -5.40 -10.59
N VAL A 80 2.11 -5.57 -9.39
CA VAL A 80 3.55 -5.82 -9.20
C VAL A 80 3.96 -7.14 -9.85
N MET A 81 3.19 -8.19 -9.65
CA MET A 81 3.47 -9.50 -10.26
C MET A 81 3.37 -9.46 -11.79
N GLU A 82 2.46 -8.70 -12.35
CA GLU A 82 2.32 -8.51 -13.79
C GLU A 82 3.53 -7.83 -14.41
N GLU A 83 4.25 -7.00 -13.65
CA GLU A 83 5.51 -6.42 -14.08
C GLU A 83 6.68 -7.41 -13.96
N GLY A 84 6.46 -8.62 -13.47
CA GLY A 84 7.50 -9.61 -13.23
C GLY A 84 8.29 -9.39 -11.96
N LEU A 85 7.78 -8.57 -11.04
CA LEU A 85 8.44 -8.23 -9.79
C LEU A 85 7.86 -9.03 -8.62
N ILE A 86 8.62 -9.10 -7.54
CA ILE A 86 8.21 -9.79 -6.32
C ILE A 86 7.53 -8.79 -5.39
N PRO A 87 6.26 -9.02 -5.03
CA PRO A 87 5.60 -8.17 -4.02
C PRO A 87 6.01 -8.58 -2.61
N LEU A 88 6.38 -7.59 -1.80
CA LEU A 88 6.80 -7.79 -0.42
C LEU A 88 5.90 -7.01 0.53
N TYR A 89 5.67 -7.56 1.71
CA TYR A 89 4.85 -6.95 2.76
C TYR A 89 5.63 -7.00 4.07
N SER A 90 5.84 -5.85 4.70
CA SER A 90 6.50 -5.75 6.00
C SER A 90 5.54 -5.20 7.04
N ALA A 91 5.60 -5.75 8.25
CA ALA A 91 4.82 -5.29 9.38
C ALA A 91 5.55 -5.54 10.69
N LEU A 92 5.31 -4.68 11.67
CA LEU A 92 5.78 -4.93 13.02
C LEU A 92 5.01 -6.12 13.62
N ALA A 93 5.70 -6.94 14.40
CA ALA A 93 5.10 -8.15 15.00
C ALA A 93 3.89 -7.84 15.91
N GLU A 94 3.90 -6.67 16.56
CA GLU A 94 2.81 -6.22 17.40
C GLU A 94 1.63 -5.61 16.62
N ASN A 95 1.79 -5.33 15.33
CA ASN A 95 0.71 -4.78 14.51
C ASN A 95 -0.18 -5.90 13.96
N THR A 96 -1.10 -6.37 14.81
CA THR A 96 -1.98 -7.49 14.48
C THR A 96 -2.92 -7.20 13.30
N ALA A 97 -3.38 -5.96 13.17
CA ALA A 97 -4.24 -5.57 12.05
C ALA A 97 -3.50 -5.70 10.71
N SER A 98 -2.25 -5.26 10.66
CA SER A 98 -1.40 -5.38 9.46
C SER A 98 -1.08 -6.84 9.14
N LEU A 99 -0.81 -7.66 10.15
CA LEU A 99 -0.54 -9.09 9.96
C LEU A 99 -1.78 -9.83 9.42
N ARG A 100 -2.97 -9.48 9.90
CA ARG A 100 -4.23 -10.04 9.37
C ARG A 100 -4.46 -9.63 7.93
N LEU A 101 -4.19 -8.38 7.60
CA LEU A 101 -4.29 -7.87 6.23
C LEU A 101 -3.35 -8.64 5.29
N ALA A 102 -2.10 -8.82 5.69
CA ALA A 102 -1.12 -9.57 4.92
C ALA A 102 -1.58 -11.01 4.66
N ALA A 103 -2.05 -11.70 5.69
CA ALA A 103 -2.53 -13.07 5.58
C ALA A 103 -3.76 -13.16 4.66
N ALA A 104 -4.72 -12.24 4.81
CA ALA A 104 -5.91 -12.19 3.97
C ALA A 104 -5.58 -11.93 2.49
N ALA A 105 -4.52 -11.18 2.22
CA ALA A 105 -4.04 -10.91 0.86
C ALA A 105 -3.19 -12.05 0.28
N GLY A 106 -2.91 -13.09 1.06
CA GLY A 106 -2.16 -14.26 0.60
C GLY A 106 -0.67 -14.24 0.87
N TYR A 107 -0.19 -13.27 1.65
CA TYR A 107 1.23 -13.19 2.02
C TYR A 107 1.59 -14.21 3.09
N ARG A 108 2.82 -14.71 3.03
CA ARG A 108 3.37 -15.63 4.02
C ARG A 108 4.61 -15.02 4.66
N VAL A 109 4.80 -15.27 5.94
CA VAL A 109 6.04 -14.86 6.63
C VAL A 109 7.20 -15.68 6.07
N PHE A 110 8.23 -15.01 5.54
CA PHE A 110 9.45 -15.68 5.10
C PHE A 110 10.68 -15.25 5.91
N ALA A 111 10.59 -14.12 6.61
CA ALA A 111 11.68 -13.62 7.43
C ALA A 111 11.15 -12.85 8.63
N ARG A 112 11.83 -12.95 9.75
CA ARG A 112 11.59 -12.16 10.95
C ARG A 112 12.91 -11.51 11.36
N ILE A 113 12.83 -10.23 11.65
CA ILE A 113 14.00 -9.44 12.05
C ILE A 113 13.79 -8.97 13.48
N ALA A 114 14.76 -9.24 14.34
CA ALA A 114 14.80 -8.68 15.66
C ALA A 114 15.73 -7.46 15.66
N THR A 115 15.29 -6.39 16.29
CA THR A 115 16.11 -5.20 16.50
C THR A 115 16.53 -5.14 17.95
N PHE A 116 17.78 -4.76 18.17
CA PHE A 116 18.32 -4.59 19.50
C PHE A 116 18.48 -3.11 19.77
N GLU A 117 17.94 -2.68 20.91
CA GLU A 117 18.19 -1.33 21.41
C GLU A 117 19.34 -1.37 22.41
N GLU A 118 20.26 -0.44 22.24
CA GLU A 118 21.36 -0.27 23.18
C GLU A 118 20.97 0.62 24.36
#